data_e863b1c99f4dd980299738a5c23fe6ab
#
_entry.id   e863b1c99f4dd980299738a5c23fe6ab
#
_cell.length_a   1.000
_cell.length_b   1.000
_cell.length_c   1.000
_cell.angle_alpha   90.00
_cell.angle_beta   90.00
_cell.angle_gamma   90.00
#
_symmetry.space_group_name_H-M   'P 1'
#
loop_
_entity.id
_entity.type
_entity.pdbx_description
1 polymer ?
#
loop_
_entity_poly.entity_id
_entity_poly.type
_entity_poly.pdbx_seq_one_letter_code
_entity_poly.pdbx_strand_id
1 'polypeptide(L)'
;QPDLGTAVLIAISGIAVLWFAGINYKYFIYTILGFIISLPFVIAFLKPYQKLRVLTFLNPDKDPLGAGYQIIQSKIAVGSGGIFGKGFLKGTQSYLEFLPEKHTDFIFTLFSEEFGFVGSAILLVIYAIIIYRIVAIGASSRSYFAKIFCYSFGAAIFVFITINMS
;
A
#
# COMPACT_ATOMS: atom_id res chain seq x y z
N GLN A 1 11.93 -14.31 -3.78
CA GLN A 1 11.46 -13.37 -4.81
C GLN A 1 11.85 -11.97 -4.37
N PRO A 2 12.44 -11.16 -5.23
CA PRO A 2 12.69 -9.76 -4.90
C PRO A 2 11.38 -8.99 -4.98
N ASP A 3 10.61 -9.01 -3.90
CA ASP A 3 9.39 -8.22 -3.77
C ASP A 3 9.75 -6.85 -3.20
N LEU A 4 9.77 -5.87 -4.08
CA LEU A 4 10.10 -4.48 -3.77
C LEU A 4 9.03 -3.85 -2.88
N GLY A 5 7.76 -4.23 -3.05
CA GLY A 5 6.63 -3.74 -2.24
C GLY A 5 6.79 -4.10 -0.77
N THR A 6 7.01 -5.37 -0.49
CA THR A 6 7.23 -5.87 0.88
C THR A 6 8.48 -5.26 1.51
N ALA A 7 9.57 -5.10 0.75
CA ALA A 7 10.81 -4.47 1.24
C ALA A 7 10.58 -3.01 1.64
N VAL A 8 9.85 -2.23 0.83
CA VAL A 8 9.49 -0.84 1.13
C VAL A 8 8.60 -0.77 2.37
N LEU A 9 7.63 -1.67 2.49
CA LEU A 9 6.71 -1.74 3.62
C LEU A 9 7.46 -2.00 4.94
N ILE A 10 8.40 -2.95 4.95
CA ILE A 10 9.24 -3.23 6.11
C ILE A 10 10.12 -2.02 6.45
N ALA A 11 10.72 -1.37 5.45
CA ALA A 11 11.55 -0.19 5.65
C ALA A 11 10.75 0.98 6.26
N ILE A 12 9.56 1.28 5.74
CA ILE A 12 8.68 2.35 6.27
C ILE A 12 8.24 2.00 7.69
N SER A 13 7.88 0.74 7.96
CA SER A 13 7.52 0.29 9.31
C SER A 13 8.68 0.46 10.30
N GLY A 14 9.91 0.12 9.88
CA GLY A 14 11.11 0.33 10.68
C GLY A 14 11.37 1.82 10.98
N ILE A 15 11.22 2.68 9.98
CA ILE A 15 11.33 4.14 10.14
C ILE A 15 10.28 4.66 11.14
N ALA A 16 9.05 4.15 11.08
CA ALA A 16 8.00 4.52 12.03
C ALA A 16 8.36 4.15 13.47
N VAL A 17 8.93 2.94 13.69
CA VAL A 17 9.44 2.53 15.02
C VAL A 17 10.48 3.52 15.55
N LEU A 18 11.46 3.87 14.73
CA LEU A 18 12.52 4.82 15.10
C LEU A 18 11.97 6.21 15.41
N TRP A 19 10.96 6.66 14.66
CA TRP A 19 10.27 7.92 14.89
C TRP A 19 9.56 7.95 16.24
N PHE A 20 8.77 6.92 16.55
CA PHE A 20 8.05 6.82 17.81
C PHE A 20 8.97 6.52 19.01
N ALA A 21 10.14 5.95 18.77
CA ALA A 21 11.18 5.80 19.78
C ALA A 21 11.86 7.13 20.19
N GLY A 22 11.50 8.25 19.54
CA GLY A 22 11.98 9.58 19.91
C GLY A 22 13.37 9.90 19.37
N ILE A 23 13.81 9.24 18.31
CA ILE A 23 15.07 9.57 17.63
C ILE A 23 14.99 10.98 17.06
N ASN A 24 16.05 11.75 17.23
CA ASN A 24 16.11 13.14 16.79
C ASN A 24 15.85 13.24 15.27
N TYR A 25 14.93 14.12 14.88
CA TYR A 25 14.50 14.33 13.50
C TYR A 25 15.65 14.65 12.53
N LYS A 26 16.77 15.16 13.01
CA LYS A 26 17.98 15.44 12.21
C LYS A 26 18.51 14.19 11.52
N TYR A 27 18.45 13.03 12.18
CA TYR A 27 18.89 11.78 11.56
C TYR A 27 18.00 11.37 10.39
N PHE A 28 16.70 11.60 10.49
CA PHE A 28 15.77 11.36 9.37
C PHE A 28 16.07 12.29 8.19
N ILE A 29 16.34 13.57 8.46
CA ILE A 29 16.72 14.53 7.41
C ILE A 29 18.01 14.07 6.72
N TYR A 30 19.05 13.69 7.48
CA TYR A 30 20.30 13.19 6.91
C TYR A 30 20.10 11.92 6.10
N THR A 31 19.26 11.00 6.56
CA THR A 31 18.93 9.77 5.83
C THR A 31 18.21 10.08 4.52
N ILE A 32 17.21 10.97 4.54
CA ILE A 32 16.49 11.40 3.34
C ILE A 32 17.43 12.10 2.36
N LEU A 33 18.27 13.02 2.85
CA LEU A 33 19.24 13.73 2.02
C LEU A 33 20.23 12.76 1.38
N GLY A 34 20.77 11.82 2.16
CA GLY A 34 21.65 10.76 1.67
C GLY A 34 20.96 9.89 0.60
N PHE A 35 19.69 9.54 0.82
CA PHE A 35 18.90 8.80 -0.16
C PHE A 35 18.71 9.58 -1.46
N ILE A 36 18.37 10.87 -1.39
CA ILE A 36 18.19 11.73 -2.57
C ILE A 36 19.51 11.83 -3.35
N ILE A 37 20.64 12.03 -2.67
CA ILE A 37 21.96 12.08 -3.29
C ILE A 37 22.34 10.76 -3.93
N SER A 38 21.96 9.63 -3.33
CA SER A 38 22.22 8.29 -3.88
C SER A 38 21.30 7.90 -5.04
N LEU A 39 20.15 8.57 -5.21
CA LEU A 39 19.12 8.24 -6.20
C LEU A 39 19.67 8.16 -7.63
N PRO A 40 20.46 9.11 -8.16
CA PRO A 40 21.01 9.02 -9.50
C PRO A 40 21.93 7.79 -9.66
N PHE A 41 22.70 7.43 -8.64
CA PHE A 41 23.52 6.22 -8.67
C PHE A 41 22.66 4.96 -8.66
N VAL A 42 21.66 4.89 -7.81
CA VAL A 42 20.70 3.77 -7.76
C VAL A 42 20.02 3.59 -9.13
N ILE A 43 19.53 4.68 -9.75
CA ILE A 43 18.90 4.63 -11.07
C ILE A 43 19.87 4.15 -12.16
N ALA A 44 21.15 4.53 -12.09
CA ALA A 44 22.16 4.07 -13.03
C ALA A 44 22.39 2.55 -12.95
N PHE A 45 22.36 1.98 -11.74
CA PHE A 45 22.57 0.54 -11.49
C PHE A 45 21.29 -0.32 -11.61
N LEU A 46 20.10 0.28 -11.78
CA LEU A 46 18.87 -0.46 -11.99
C LEU A 46 18.93 -1.32 -13.27
N LYS A 47 18.54 -2.57 -13.15
CA LYS A 47 18.39 -3.47 -14.28
C LYS A 47 17.27 -2.97 -15.23
N PRO A 48 17.35 -3.29 -16.54
CA PRO A 48 16.35 -2.82 -17.51
C PRO A 48 14.90 -3.12 -17.12
N TYR A 49 14.63 -4.30 -16.55
CA TYR A 49 13.28 -4.67 -16.11
C TYR A 49 12.77 -3.85 -14.92
N GLN A 50 13.67 -3.39 -14.03
CA GLN A 50 13.31 -2.53 -12.90
C GLN A 50 12.99 -1.11 -13.36
N LYS A 51 13.78 -0.58 -14.32
CA LYS A 51 13.49 0.71 -14.97
C LYS A 51 12.14 0.68 -15.66
N LEU A 52 11.85 -0.40 -16.36
CA LEU A 52 10.57 -0.57 -17.07
C LEU A 52 9.40 -0.54 -16.05
N ARG A 53 9.50 -1.25 -14.92
CA ARG A 53 8.46 -1.25 -13.88
C ARG A 53 8.18 0.16 -13.33
N VAL A 54 9.23 0.93 -13.04
CA VAL A 54 9.07 2.32 -12.55
C VAL A 54 8.40 3.20 -13.62
N LEU A 55 8.80 3.07 -14.89
CA LEU A 55 8.22 3.82 -16.00
C LEU A 55 6.76 3.43 -16.25
N THR A 56 6.42 2.15 -16.17
CA THR A 56 5.05 1.66 -16.34
C THR A 56 4.15 2.11 -15.19
N PHE A 57 4.67 2.16 -13.96
CA PHE A 57 3.92 2.70 -12.83
C PHE A 57 3.57 4.18 -13.01
N LEU A 58 4.50 4.99 -13.55
CA LEU A 58 4.29 6.41 -13.82
C LEU A 58 3.42 6.67 -15.05
N ASN A 59 3.47 5.78 -16.05
CA ASN A 59 2.73 5.88 -17.31
C ASN A 59 2.24 4.50 -17.77
N PRO A 60 1.16 3.98 -17.18
CA PRO A 60 0.64 2.64 -17.51
C PRO A 60 0.18 2.51 -18.96
N ASP A 61 -0.20 3.62 -19.59
CA ASP A 61 -0.64 3.65 -21.00
C ASP A 61 0.46 3.30 -22.02
N LYS A 62 1.73 3.33 -21.61
CA LYS A 62 2.86 2.98 -22.49
C LYS A 62 3.08 1.47 -22.62
N ASP A 63 2.54 0.68 -21.70
CA ASP A 63 2.62 -0.79 -21.75
C ASP A 63 1.23 -1.40 -21.44
N PRO A 64 0.25 -1.23 -22.34
CA PRO A 64 -1.13 -1.65 -22.11
C PRO A 64 -1.34 -3.16 -22.18
N LEU A 65 -0.32 -3.95 -22.56
CA LEU A 65 -0.38 -5.42 -22.64
C LEU A 65 0.51 -6.12 -21.59
N GLY A 66 1.36 -5.35 -20.88
CA GLY A 66 2.25 -5.86 -19.84
C GLY A 66 1.83 -5.44 -18.44
N ALA A 67 2.77 -4.93 -17.64
CA ALA A 67 2.52 -4.51 -16.26
C ALA A 67 1.49 -3.38 -16.15
N GLY A 68 1.33 -2.52 -17.18
CA GLY A 68 0.29 -1.50 -17.24
C GLY A 68 -1.12 -2.06 -17.35
N TYR A 69 -1.28 -3.25 -17.94
CA TYR A 69 -2.57 -3.92 -18.09
C TYR A 69 -3.27 -4.12 -16.74
N GLN A 70 -2.55 -4.61 -15.75
CA GLN A 70 -3.10 -4.87 -14.41
C GLN A 70 -3.60 -3.59 -13.75
N ILE A 71 -2.85 -2.48 -13.88
CA ILE A 71 -3.23 -1.17 -13.33
C ILE A 71 -4.47 -0.62 -14.03
N ILE A 72 -4.56 -0.76 -15.35
CA ILE A 72 -5.73 -0.31 -16.12
C ILE A 72 -6.96 -1.15 -15.76
N GLN A 73 -6.82 -2.47 -15.69
CA GLN A 73 -7.92 -3.36 -15.31
C GLN A 73 -8.40 -3.12 -13.87
N SER A 74 -7.50 -2.84 -12.93
CA SER A 74 -7.88 -2.51 -11.56
C SER A 74 -8.69 -1.21 -11.50
N LYS A 75 -8.30 -0.19 -12.26
CA LYS A 75 -9.07 1.07 -12.35
C LYS A 75 -10.46 0.85 -12.96
N ILE A 76 -10.55 0.01 -14.01
CA ILE A 76 -11.83 -0.35 -14.63
C ILE A 76 -12.71 -1.12 -13.63
N ALA A 77 -12.14 -2.07 -12.88
CA ALA A 77 -12.85 -2.84 -11.88
C ALA A 77 -13.46 -1.95 -10.79
N VAL A 78 -12.64 -1.09 -10.17
CA VAL A 78 -13.10 -0.12 -9.16
C VAL A 78 -14.18 0.81 -9.73
N GLY A 79 -13.98 1.36 -10.93
CA GLY A 79 -14.94 2.24 -11.58
C GLY A 79 -16.25 1.54 -11.92
N SER A 80 -16.19 0.25 -12.30
CA SER A 80 -17.36 -0.55 -12.67
C SER A 80 -18.22 -0.96 -11.48
N GLY A 81 -17.67 -0.95 -10.26
CA GLY A 81 -18.41 -1.23 -9.03
C GLY A 81 -19.45 -0.17 -8.67
N GLY A 82 -19.30 1.08 -9.14
CA GLY A 82 -20.23 2.16 -8.86
C GLY A 82 -20.47 2.40 -7.36
N ILE A 83 -21.67 2.84 -7.00
CA ILE A 83 -22.00 3.18 -5.59
C ILE A 83 -22.25 1.92 -4.75
N PHE A 84 -23.02 0.97 -5.26
CA PHE A 84 -23.48 -0.21 -4.49
C PHE A 84 -22.80 -1.52 -4.86
N GLY A 85 -21.91 -1.52 -5.84
CA GLY A 85 -21.24 -2.72 -6.34
C GLY A 85 -22.10 -3.54 -7.29
N LYS A 86 -21.47 -4.54 -7.92
CA LYS A 86 -22.15 -5.51 -8.81
C LYS A 86 -22.82 -6.65 -8.05
N GLY A 87 -22.51 -6.80 -6.77
CA GLY A 87 -22.96 -7.89 -5.90
C GLY A 87 -21.88 -8.96 -5.71
N PHE A 88 -22.02 -9.68 -4.60
CA PHE A 88 -21.05 -10.72 -4.18
C PHE A 88 -20.91 -11.79 -5.27
N LEU A 89 -19.70 -12.13 -5.64
CA LEU A 89 -19.31 -13.06 -6.70
C LEU A 89 -19.82 -12.69 -8.12
N LYS A 90 -20.26 -11.46 -8.34
CA LYS A 90 -20.69 -10.96 -9.66
C LYS A 90 -19.69 -10.02 -10.32
N GLY A 91 -18.49 -9.88 -9.76
CA GLY A 91 -17.41 -9.10 -10.33
C GLY A 91 -16.92 -9.70 -11.65
N THR A 92 -17.00 -8.97 -12.74
CA THR A 92 -16.60 -9.47 -14.07
C THR A 92 -15.08 -9.62 -14.18
N GLN A 93 -14.31 -8.73 -13.54
CA GLN A 93 -12.84 -8.79 -13.56
C GLN A 93 -12.31 -9.94 -12.69
N SER A 94 -13.01 -10.27 -11.61
CA SER A 94 -12.73 -11.42 -10.76
C SER A 94 -12.95 -12.75 -11.48
N TYR A 95 -14.05 -12.86 -12.23
CA TYR A 95 -14.48 -14.12 -12.85
C TYR A 95 -13.70 -14.46 -14.12
N LEU A 96 -13.31 -13.45 -14.91
CA LEU A 96 -12.64 -13.63 -16.20
C LEU A 96 -11.11 -13.76 -16.08
N GLU A 97 -10.56 -13.86 -14.85
CA GLU A 97 -9.13 -14.05 -14.58
C GLU A 97 -8.21 -13.01 -15.25
N PHE A 98 -8.70 -11.79 -15.49
CA PHE A 98 -7.89 -10.71 -16.05
C PHE A 98 -6.78 -10.22 -15.10
N LEU A 99 -6.87 -10.55 -13.79
CA LEU A 99 -5.89 -10.19 -12.77
C LEU A 99 -5.22 -11.46 -12.23
N PRO A 100 -4.01 -11.81 -12.66
CA PRO A 100 -3.32 -13.03 -12.21
C PRO A 100 -2.98 -13.03 -10.71
N GLU A 101 -2.73 -11.85 -10.09
CA GLU A 101 -2.40 -11.67 -8.68
C GLU A 101 -3.62 -11.22 -7.83
N LYS A 102 -4.83 -11.63 -8.24
CA LYS A 102 -6.11 -11.20 -7.63
C LYS A 102 -6.25 -11.50 -6.14
N HIS A 103 -5.55 -12.51 -5.62
CA HIS A 103 -5.67 -12.94 -4.23
C HIS A 103 -4.75 -12.20 -3.26
N THR A 104 -3.83 -11.39 -3.75
CA THR A 104 -2.83 -10.67 -2.95
C THR A 104 -2.90 -9.17 -3.17
N ASP A 105 -2.40 -8.70 -4.28
CA ASP A 105 -2.15 -7.28 -4.53
C ASP A 105 -3.43 -6.50 -4.89
N PHE A 106 -4.41 -7.18 -5.51
CA PHE A 106 -5.63 -6.55 -6.02
C PHE A 106 -6.90 -6.92 -5.24
N ILE A 107 -6.76 -7.40 -3.99
CA ILE A 107 -7.91 -7.81 -3.18
C ILE A 107 -8.89 -6.66 -2.92
N PHE A 108 -8.39 -5.45 -2.71
CA PHE A 108 -9.21 -4.26 -2.53
C PHE A 108 -9.97 -3.88 -3.81
N THR A 109 -9.35 -4.05 -4.96
CA THR A 109 -9.95 -3.82 -6.28
C THR A 109 -11.16 -4.73 -6.49
N LEU A 110 -11.02 -6.03 -6.20
CA LEU A 110 -12.13 -6.98 -6.29
C LEU A 110 -13.25 -6.66 -5.31
N PHE A 111 -12.88 -6.33 -4.07
CA PHE A 111 -13.84 -5.91 -3.05
C PHE A 111 -14.63 -4.68 -3.50
N SER A 112 -13.95 -3.69 -4.10
CA SER A 112 -14.60 -2.47 -4.60
C SER A 112 -15.49 -2.73 -5.80
N GLU A 113 -15.18 -3.70 -6.66
CA GLU A 113 -16.05 -4.10 -7.77
C GLU A 113 -17.36 -4.74 -7.25
N GLU A 114 -17.25 -5.63 -6.24
CA GLU A 114 -18.38 -6.37 -5.72
C GLU A 114 -19.28 -5.55 -4.79
N PHE A 115 -18.69 -4.74 -3.89
CA PHE A 115 -19.42 -4.00 -2.87
C PHE A 115 -19.53 -2.50 -3.14
N GLY A 116 -18.86 -2.01 -4.18
CA GLY A 116 -18.91 -0.63 -4.61
C GLY A 116 -18.27 0.36 -3.63
N PHE A 117 -18.58 1.63 -3.85
CA PHE A 117 -18.08 2.72 -3.02
C PHE A 117 -18.53 2.60 -1.56
N VAL A 118 -19.80 2.24 -1.32
CA VAL A 118 -20.34 2.12 0.05
C VAL A 118 -19.63 1.02 0.83
N GLY A 119 -19.44 -0.17 0.22
CA GLY A 119 -18.70 -1.26 0.86
C GLY A 119 -17.26 -0.89 1.16
N SER A 120 -16.58 -0.24 0.21
CA SER A 120 -15.20 0.25 0.37
C SER A 120 -15.09 1.29 1.49
N ALA A 121 -16.05 2.22 1.58
CA ALA A 121 -16.08 3.21 2.65
C ALA A 121 -16.29 2.56 4.03
N ILE A 122 -17.18 1.58 4.14
CA ILE A 122 -17.40 0.83 5.39
C ILE A 122 -16.12 0.11 5.80
N LEU A 123 -15.44 -0.57 4.87
CA LEU A 123 -14.18 -1.25 5.13
C LEU A 123 -13.11 -0.28 5.66
N LEU A 124 -12.98 0.90 5.04
CA LEU A 124 -12.06 1.94 5.49
C LEU A 124 -12.38 2.45 6.90
N VAL A 125 -13.66 2.63 7.21
CA VAL A 125 -14.10 3.03 8.56
C VAL A 125 -13.72 1.96 9.59
N ILE A 126 -13.90 0.67 9.26
CA ILE A 126 -13.49 -0.44 10.14
C ILE A 126 -11.97 -0.39 10.39
N TYR A 127 -11.16 -0.21 9.34
CA TYR A 127 -9.71 -0.07 9.49
C TYR A 127 -9.33 1.14 10.33
N ALA A 128 -9.98 2.28 10.12
CA ALA A 128 -9.76 3.49 10.92
C ALA A 128 -10.08 3.26 12.40
N ILE A 129 -11.16 2.55 12.72
CA ILE A 129 -11.52 2.18 14.10
C ILE A 129 -10.46 1.26 14.71
N ILE A 130 -9.98 0.26 13.97
CA ILE A 130 -8.93 -0.66 14.45
C ILE A 130 -7.66 0.13 14.78
N ILE A 131 -7.19 0.97 13.85
CA ILE A 131 -5.99 1.79 14.06
C ILE A 131 -6.17 2.73 15.26
N TYR A 132 -7.32 3.40 15.35
CA TYR A 132 -7.64 4.26 16.49
C TYR A 132 -7.59 3.49 17.82
N ARG A 133 -8.16 2.29 17.89
CA ARG A 133 -8.14 1.45 19.09
C ARG A 133 -6.72 1.02 19.48
N ILE A 134 -5.90 0.64 18.51
CA ILE A 134 -4.49 0.29 18.75
C ILE A 134 -3.74 1.50 19.34
N VAL A 135 -3.91 2.68 18.74
CA VAL A 135 -3.28 3.92 19.21
C VAL A 135 -3.78 4.30 20.62
N ALA A 136 -5.08 4.16 20.87
CA ALA A 136 -5.69 4.46 22.18
C ALA A 136 -5.15 3.51 23.28
N ILE A 137 -5.00 2.22 22.99
CA ILE A 137 -4.37 1.23 23.89
C ILE A 137 -2.93 1.65 24.19
N GLY A 138 -2.17 2.03 23.18
CA GLY A 138 -0.81 2.54 23.35
C GLY A 138 -0.75 3.77 24.22
N ALA A 139 -1.66 4.74 24.00
CA ALA A 139 -1.73 5.97 24.78
C ALA A 139 -2.01 5.73 26.26
N SER A 140 -2.86 4.77 26.59
CA SER A 140 -3.22 4.42 27.96
C SER A 140 -2.21 3.51 28.66
N SER A 141 -1.25 2.94 27.93
CA SER A 141 -0.25 2.04 28.50
C SER A 141 0.75 2.78 29.40
N ARG A 142 1.13 2.16 30.51
CA ARG A 142 2.21 2.66 31.39
C ARG A 142 3.61 2.28 30.90
N SER A 143 3.72 1.23 30.09
CA SER A 143 5.01 0.75 29.58
C SER A 143 5.40 1.55 28.33
N TYR A 144 6.63 2.09 28.33
CA TYR A 144 7.19 2.77 27.16
C TYR A 144 7.31 1.85 25.94
N PHE A 145 7.69 0.60 26.18
CA PHE A 145 7.75 -0.41 25.12
C PHE A 145 6.36 -0.64 24.48
N ALA A 146 5.32 -0.80 25.30
CA ALA A 146 3.96 -1.02 24.78
C ALA A 146 3.44 0.18 23.98
N LYS A 147 3.77 1.42 24.40
CA LYS A 147 3.45 2.63 23.64
C LYS A 147 4.07 2.61 22.25
N ILE A 148 5.39 2.41 22.17
CA ILE A 148 6.10 2.39 20.90
C ILE A 148 5.57 1.25 20.02
N PHE A 149 5.37 0.07 20.60
CA PHE A 149 4.83 -1.07 19.86
C PHE A 149 3.47 -0.76 19.23
N CYS A 150 2.50 -0.26 20.02
CA CYS A 150 1.17 0.05 19.52
C CYS A 150 1.20 1.14 18.43
N TYR A 151 1.96 2.21 18.62
CA TYR A 151 2.05 3.28 17.62
C TYR A 151 2.70 2.80 16.33
N SER A 152 3.78 2.04 16.43
CA SER A 152 4.48 1.49 15.27
C SER A 152 3.62 0.46 14.54
N PHE A 153 2.90 -0.39 15.27
CA PHE A 153 1.99 -1.38 14.71
C PHE A 153 0.79 -0.72 14.01
N GLY A 154 0.20 0.31 14.62
CA GLY A 154 -0.85 1.11 14.00
C GLY A 154 -0.37 1.81 12.72
N ALA A 155 0.83 2.37 12.72
CA ALA A 155 1.44 2.97 11.53
C ALA A 155 1.73 1.92 10.45
N ALA A 156 2.22 0.74 10.81
CA ALA A 156 2.46 -0.35 9.86
C ALA A 156 1.17 -0.82 9.17
N ILE A 157 0.08 -1.00 9.93
CA ILE A 157 -1.24 -1.34 9.38
C ILE A 157 -1.71 -0.23 8.43
N PHE A 158 -1.59 1.03 8.81
CA PHE A 158 -1.99 2.16 7.97
C PHE A 158 -1.25 2.15 6.63
N VAL A 159 0.07 1.97 6.66
CA VAL A 159 0.90 1.91 5.44
C VAL A 159 0.52 0.69 4.59
N PHE A 160 0.31 -0.47 5.21
CA PHE A 160 -0.10 -1.68 4.52
C PHE A 160 -1.42 -1.49 3.76
N ILE A 161 -2.43 -0.92 4.43
CA ILE A 161 -3.74 -0.63 3.81
C ILE A 161 -3.57 0.36 2.64
N THR A 162 -2.80 1.43 2.85
CA THR A 162 -2.58 2.45 1.81
C THR A 162 -1.92 1.87 0.57
N ILE A 163 -0.92 0.99 0.74
CA ILE A 163 -0.24 0.33 -0.39
C ILE A 163 -1.17 -0.64 -1.12
N ASN A 164 -2.01 -1.39 -0.39
CA ASN A 164 -2.97 -2.32 -1.02
C ASN A 164 -4.12 -1.62 -1.75
N MET A 165 -4.32 -0.33 -1.50
CA MET A 165 -5.37 0.48 -2.15
C MET A 165 -4.84 1.32 -3.31
N SER A 166 -3.53 1.41 -3.47
CA SER A 166 -2.87 2.22 -4.50
C SER A 166 -2.67 1.44 -5.79
#